data_cfdfe743fcfbf8953d9680a337c2929a
#
_entry.id   cfdfe743fcfbf8953d9680a337c2929a
#
_cell.length_a   1.000
_cell.length_b   1.000
_cell.length_c   1.000
_cell.angle_alpha   90.00
_cell.angle_beta   90.00
_cell.angle_gamma   90.00
#
_symmetry.space_group_name_H-M   'P 1'
#
loop_
_entity.id
_entity.type
_entity.pdbx_description
1 polymer ?
#
loop_
_entity_poly.entity_id
_entity_poly.type
_entity_poly.pdbx_seq_one_letter_code
_entity_poly.pdbx_strand_id
1 'polypeptide(L)'
;MLRRAREGWYKIIYVAPERLEMPGFQRFAQEKLISMVTVDEAHCISQWGQDFRPSYLRIKAFVDSLPNRPVVGAFTATATARVRDDIRSHLELHQPYEVTTGFDRPNLYFETRRALPSQKPKELLDLVLREGDNAGIVYCSTTKQVDETARLLQSRGIRAAAYHAKLDAEVRRKNQDDFLYDRVQIMVATNAFGMGIDKPNVRFVIHYNMPKDLESYYQEAGRAGRDGLPSRCILLYSGTDVRTIRFFIDKEMEADNGLPADVKAEAARKAEERLKYMTFYSTTQKCLRRFMLNYFGEAAPEKCGNCSCCLFAEQNAQEVEQRAAAAKQRAAANSRRLSARRAAAGGDLSEADEKLLAALYALRKRLAAKQNVPAYMVFSDATLREMVQSKPLSMDEFLNITGVGEKKAARYGMAFLRAIEDMVGSRE
;
A
#
# COMPACT_ATOMS: atom_id res chain seq x y z
N MET A 1 47.45 -10.50 9.74
CA MET A 1 46.52 -11.28 8.89
C MET A 1 47.21 -11.81 7.62
N LEU A 2 47.75 -10.98 6.73
CA LEU A 2 48.36 -11.42 5.45
C LEU A 2 49.46 -12.44 5.60
N ARG A 3 50.29 -12.37 6.66
CA ARG A 3 51.35 -13.39 6.92
C ARG A 3 50.73 -14.79 7.10
N ARG A 4 49.71 -14.91 7.96
CA ARG A 4 48.99 -16.19 8.18
C ARG A 4 48.27 -16.67 6.91
N ALA A 5 47.75 -15.74 6.09
CA ALA A 5 47.16 -16.08 4.80
C ALA A 5 48.22 -16.67 3.84
N ARG A 6 49.43 -16.10 3.81
CA ARG A 6 50.55 -16.65 3.05
C ARG A 6 50.98 -18.04 3.52
N GLU A 7 50.87 -18.30 4.80
CA GLU A 7 51.17 -19.61 5.40
C GLU A 7 50.05 -20.64 5.18
N GLY A 8 48.95 -20.25 4.50
CA GLY A 8 47.84 -21.16 4.17
C GLY A 8 46.86 -21.44 5.31
N TRP A 9 46.86 -20.61 6.37
CA TRP A 9 45.94 -20.77 7.52
C TRP A 9 44.47 -20.55 7.17
N TYR A 10 44.17 -19.76 6.10
CA TYR A 10 42.83 -19.42 5.72
C TYR A 10 42.48 -20.03 4.36
N LYS A 11 41.32 -20.69 4.31
CA LYS A 11 40.72 -21.21 3.07
C LYS A 11 39.82 -20.18 2.37
N ILE A 12 39.23 -19.26 3.14
CA ILE A 12 38.35 -18.18 2.67
C ILE A 12 38.88 -16.87 3.24
N ILE A 13 38.93 -15.85 2.41
CA ILE A 13 39.37 -14.50 2.77
C ILE A 13 38.32 -13.51 2.33
N TYR A 14 37.68 -12.83 3.27
CA TYR A 14 36.80 -11.72 2.98
C TYR A 14 37.57 -10.42 2.85
N VAL A 15 37.34 -9.73 1.74
CA VAL A 15 38.04 -8.48 1.42
C VAL A 15 37.06 -7.46 0.82
N ALA A 16 37.17 -6.21 1.25
CA ALA A 16 36.41 -5.11 0.62
C ALA A 16 37.09 -4.74 -0.72
N PRO A 17 36.31 -4.40 -1.76
CA PRO A 17 36.88 -4.07 -3.09
C PRO A 17 37.95 -2.98 -3.06
N GLU A 18 37.85 -2.01 -2.15
CA GLU A 18 38.82 -0.93 -1.96
C GLU A 18 40.24 -1.45 -1.58
N ARG A 19 40.33 -2.65 -1.02
CA ARG A 19 41.59 -3.26 -0.63
C ARG A 19 42.32 -3.99 -1.78
N LEU A 20 41.62 -4.26 -2.87
CA LEU A 20 42.16 -4.99 -4.01
C LEU A 20 43.34 -4.25 -4.67
N GLU A 21 43.38 -2.91 -4.56
CA GLU A 21 44.48 -2.08 -5.10
C GLU A 21 45.64 -1.89 -4.11
N MET A 22 45.50 -2.35 -2.86
CA MET A 22 46.59 -2.21 -1.90
C MET A 22 47.83 -3.07 -2.30
N PRO A 23 49.00 -2.47 -2.43
CA PRO A 23 50.19 -3.21 -2.91
C PRO A 23 50.50 -4.47 -2.12
N GLY A 24 50.23 -4.47 -0.82
CA GLY A 24 50.45 -5.64 0.04
C GLY A 24 49.48 -6.78 -0.25
N PHE A 25 48.22 -6.46 -0.64
CA PHE A 25 47.24 -7.46 -1.00
C PHE A 25 47.48 -8.00 -2.42
N GLN A 26 47.83 -7.12 -3.37
CA GLN A 26 48.16 -7.53 -4.73
C GLN A 26 49.35 -8.50 -4.77
N ARG A 27 50.47 -8.17 -4.06
CA ARG A 27 51.59 -9.08 -3.94
C ARG A 27 51.20 -10.44 -3.36
N PHE A 28 50.41 -10.44 -2.29
CA PHE A 28 49.88 -11.68 -1.73
C PHE A 28 49.09 -12.48 -2.77
N ALA A 29 48.17 -11.84 -3.50
CA ALA A 29 47.32 -12.48 -4.50
C ALA A 29 48.10 -13.04 -5.69
N GLN A 30 49.21 -12.42 -6.07
CA GLN A 30 50.13 -12.91 -7.12
C GLN A 30 50.99 -14.09 -6.66
N GLU A 31 51.32 -14.16 -5.35
CA GLU A 31 52.12 -15.23 -4.78
C GLU A 31 51.35 -16.52 -4.49
N LYS A 32 50.02 -16.43 -4.46
CA LYS A 32 49.13 -17.55 -4.05
C LYS A 32 48.16 -17.94 -5.14
N LEU A 33 47.90 -19.23 -5.25
CA LEU A 33 46.84 -19.73 -6.11
C LEU A 33 45.47 -19.34 -5.51
N ILE A 34 44.78 -18.42 -6.17
CA ILE A 34 43.41 -18.08 -5.90
C ILE A 34 42.56 -18.89 -6.86
N SER A 35 41.82 -19.88 -6.35
CA SER A 35 41.01 -20.78 -7.17
C SER A 35 39.65 -20.20 -7.52
N MET A 36 39.11 -19.31 -6.66
CA MET A 36 37.79 -18.70 -6.85
C MET A 36 37.76 -17.27 -6.29
N VAL A 37 37.11 -16.38 -7.02
CA VAL A 37 36.73 -15.03 -6.56
C VAL A 37 35.19 -14.95 -6.57
N THR A 38 34.63 -14.71 -5.40
CA THR A 38 33.17 -14.53 -5.25
C THR A 38 32.88 -13.07 -5.00
N VAL A 39 32.06 -12.47 -5.85
CA VAL A 39 31.59 -11.09 -5.74
C VAL A 39 30.19 -11.13 -5.13
N ASP A 40 30.10 -10.72 -3.87
CA ASP A 40 28.81 -10.53 -3.18
C ASP A 40 28.27 -9.13 -3.47
N GLU A 41 26.93 -8.97 -3.41
CA GLU A 41 26.24 -7.73 -3.79
C GLU A 41 26.68 -7.21 -5.18
N ALA A 42 26.81 -8.13 -6.14
CA ALA A 42 27.35 -7.84 -7.47
C ALA A 42 26.57 -6.74 -8.23
N HIS A 43 25.34 -6.42 -7.82
CA HIS A 43 24.58 -5.28 -8.35
C HIS A 43 25.29 -3.93 -8.16
N CYS A 44 26.20 -3.83 -7.17
CA CYS A 44 27.01 -2.63 -6.95
C CYS A 44 27.95 -2.29 -8.13
N ILE A 45 28.17 -3.22 -9.06
CA ILE A 45 28.96 -2.98 -10.26
C ILE A 45 28.22 -2.15 -11.31
N SER A 46 26.88 -2.21 -11.30
CA SER A 46 26.02 -1.56 -12.28
C SER A 46 25.59 -0.17 -11.81
N GLN A 47 25.74 0.81 -12.69
CA GLN A 47 25.17 2.15 -12.47
C GLN A 47 23.62 2.15 -12.45
N TRP A 48 23.00 1.08 -12.87
CA TRP A 48 21.56 0.86 -12.78
C TRP A 48 21.15 0.13 -11.50
N GLY A 49 22.14 -0.39 -10.74
CA GLY A 49 21.92 -0.97 -9.43
C GLY A 49 21.58 0.11 -8.37
N GLN A 50 21.00 -0.33 -7.27
CA GLN A 50 20.56 0.56 -6.18
C GLN A 50 21.70 1.23 -5.40
N ASP A 51 22.89 0.64 -5.40
CA ASP A 51 24.04 1.07 -4.60
C ASP A 51 25.34 0.92 -5.43
N PHE A 52 25.41 1.72 -6.51
CA PHE A 52 26.60 1.72 -7.38
C PHE A 52 27.85 2.13 -6.59
N ARG A 53 28.89 1.28 -6.66
CA ARG A 53 30.17 1.53 -6.01
C ARG A 53 31.29 1.48 -7.03
N PRO A 54 31.97 2.60 -7.31
CA PRO A 54 33.05 2.63 -8.28
C PRO A 54 34.18 1.63 -7.99
N SER A 55 34.41 1.28 -6.72
CA SER A 55 35.39 0.27 -6.30
C SER A 55 35.10 -1.13 -6.88
N TYR A 56 33.82 -1.46 -7.15
CA TYR A 56 33.44 -2.74 -7.77
C TYR A 56 33.90 -2.85 -9.23
N LEU A 57 34.01 -1.74 -9.96
CA LEU A 57 34.53 -1.75 -11.33
C LEU A 57 36.00 -2.23 -11.41
N ARG A 58 36.74 -2.18 -10.30
CA ARG A 58 38.13 -2.57 -10.19
C ARG A 58 38.34 -4.08 -9.98
N ILE A 59 37.23 -4.79 -9.66
CA ILE A 59 37.32 -6.25 -9.41
C ILE A 59 37.80 -6.99 -10.65
N LYS A 60 37.33 -6.60 -11.84
CA LYS A 60 37.81 -7.20 -13.10
C LYS A 60 39.34 -7.04 -13.26
N ALA A 61 39.85 -5.82 -13.12
CA ALA A 61 41.27 -5.55 -13.24
C ALA A 61 42.11 -6.36 -12.23
N PHE A 62 41.59 -6.55 -11.02
CA PHE A 62 42.21 -7.43 -10.04
C PHE A 62 42.24 -8.90 -10.51
N VAL A 63 41.11 -9.43 -10.99
CA VAL A 63 41.03 -10.81 -11.52
C VAL A 63 41.98 -11.02 -12.67
N ASP A 64 42.07 -10.06 -13.59
CA ASP A 64 42.97 -10.13 -14.76
C ASP A 64 44.44 -10.02 -14.38
N SER A 65 44.79 -9.41 -13.23
CA SER A 65 46.13 -9.31 -12.71
C SER A 65 46.67 -10.61 -12.08
N LEU A 66 45.82 -11.59 -11.83
CA LEU A 66 46.20 -12.85 -11.21
C LEU A 66 46.94 -13.76 -12.21
N PRO A 67 47.97 -14.52 -11.75
CA PRO A 67 48.73 -15.41 -12.62
C PRO A 67 47.90 -16.44 -13.38
N ASN A 68 46.81 -16.90 -12.75
CA ASN A 68 45.81 -17.77 -13.35
C ASN A 68 44.43 -17.19 -13.08
N ARG A 69 43.60 -17.09 -14.12
CA ARG A 69 42.24 -16.62 -13.96
C ARG A 69 41.44 -17.60 -13.07
N PRO A 70 40.94 -17.15 -11.91
CA PRO A 70 40.11 -17.98 -11.03
C PRO A 70 38.70 -18.19 -11.60
N VAL A 71 37.98 -19.13 -11.04
CA VAL A 71 36.52 -19.18 -11.22
C VAL A 71 35.91 -17.92 -10.60
N VAL A 72 35.10 -17.20 -11.37
CA VAL A 72 34.43 -15.98 -10.88
C VAL A 72 32.95 -16.26 -10.67
N GLY A 73 32.49 -16.08 -9.44
CA GLY A 73 31.08 -16.13 -9.07
C GLY A 73 30.56 -14.75 -8.71
N ALA A 74 29.36 -14.40 -9.15
CA ALA A 74 28.67 -13.14 -8.83
C ALA A 74 27.31 -13.43 -8.21
N PHE A 75 27.04 -12.87 -7.04
CA PHE A 75 25.82 -13.09 -6.29
C PHE A 75 25.15 -11.75 -5.96
N THR A 76 23.84 -11.72 -6.07
CA THR A 76 23.03 -10.56 -5.69
C THR A 76 21.59 -10.97 -5.40
N ALA A 77 20.95 -10.33 -4.44
CA ALA A 77 19.52 -10.52 -4.14
C ALA A 77 18.60 -9.70 -5.06
N THR A 78 19.10 -8.65 -5.69
CA THR A 78 18.31 -7.67 -6.45
C THR A 78 19.00 -7.34 -7.77
N ALA A 79 18.64 -8.05 -8.84
CA ALA A 79 19.16 -7.74 -10.16
C ALA A 79 18.03 -7.80 -11.19
N THR A 80 17.67 -6.63 -11.75
CA THR A 80 16.87 -6.57 -12.98
C THR A 80 17.63 -7.17 -14.15
N ALA A 81 16.97 -7.48 -15.26
CA ALA A 81 17.63 -8.02 -16.46
C ALA A 81 18.84 -7.18 -16.88
N ARG A 82 18.68 -5.85 -16.88
CA ARG A 82 19.75 -4.91 -17.23
C ARG A 82 20.94 -4.97 -16.27
N VAL A 83 20.69 -5.08 -14.97
CA VAL A 83 21.75 -5.20 -13.96
C VAL A 83 22.51 -6.53 -14.14
N ARG A 84 21.82 -7.62 -14.48
CA ARG A 84 22.47 -8.90 -14.77
C ARG A 84 23.41 -8.82 -16.00
N ASP A 85 22.95 -8.14 -17.07
CA ASP A 85 23.78 -7.91 -18.26
C ASP A 85 25.02 -7.08 -17.94
N ASP A 86 24.88 -6.04 -17.11
CA ASP A 86 26.00 -5.23 -16.63
C ASP A 86 27.01 -6.07 -15.82
N ILE A 87 26.53 -6.89 -14.88
CA ILE A 87 27.39 -7.79 -14.07
C ILE A 87 28.19 -8.72 -14.99
N ARG A 88 27.50 -9.36 -15.95
CA ARG A 88 28.13 -10.26 -16.90
C ARG A 88 29.21 -9.55 -17.71
N SER A 89 28.89 -8.38 -18.22
CA SER A 89 29.79 -7.57 -19.07
C SER A 89 30.98 -7.03 -18.29
N HIS A 90 30.76 -6.38 -17.14
CA HIS A 90 31.83 -5.74 -16.36
C HIS A 90 32.79 -6.75 -15.71
N LEU A 91 32.31 -7.93 -15.32
CA LEU A 91 33.17 -9.01 -14.79
C LEU A 91 33.73 -9.92 -15.89
N GLU A 92 33.36 -9.68 -17.16
CA GLU A 92 33.69 -10.55 -18.30
C GLU A 92 33.50 -12.03 -17.97
N LEU A 93 32.27 -12.38 -17.53
CA LEU A 93 31.96 -13.77 -17.20
C LEU A 93 31.84 -14.59 -18.48
N HIS A 94 32.70 -15.62 -18.60
CA HIS A 94 32.74 -16.49 -19.78
C HIS A 94 31.71 -17.62 -19.63
N GLN A 95 30.67 -17.63 -20.46
CA GLN A 95 29.62 -18.65 -20.48
C GLN A 95 29.13 -19.00 -19.05
N PRO A 96 28.72 -18.00 -18.24
CA PRO A 96 28.35 -18.26 -16.85
C PRO A 96 27.13 -19.17 -16.75
N TYR A 97 27.15 -20.04 -15.74
CA TYR A 97 25.91 -20.71 -15.32
C TYR A 97 25.06 -19.71 -14.52
N GLU A 98 23.89 -19.39 -15.04
CA GLU A 98 22.99 -18.40 -14.44
C GLU A 98 21.80 -19.07 -13.77
N VAL A 99 21.53 -18.72 -12.53
CA VAL A 99 20.38 -19.17 -11.77
C VAL A 99 19.64 -17.98 -11.19
N THR A 100 18.35 -17.92 -11.41
CA THR A 100 17.44 -16.98 -10.75
C THR A 100 16.41 -17.79 -9.97
N THR A 101 16.40 -17.63 -8.63
CA THR A 101 15.49 -18.38 -7.74
C THR A 101 14.10 -17.74 -7.61
N GLY A 102 13.88 -16.60 -8.27
CA GLY A 102 12.66 -15.81 -8.17
C GLY A 102 12.69 -14.77 -7.05
N PHE A 103 11.79 -13.79 -7.17
CA PHE A 103 11.63 -12.70 -6.20
C PHE A 103 10.40 -12.87 -5.33
N ASP A 104 9.54 -13.86 -5.61
CA ASP A 104 8.33 -14.03 -4.81
C ASP A 104 8.64 -14.60 -3.42
N ARG A 105 8.06 -13.94 -2.42
CA ARG A 105 8.10 -14.32 -1.01
C ARG A 105 6.65 -14.45 -0.53
N PRO A 106 5.98 -15.59 -0.78
CA PRO A 106 4.55 -15.77 -0.53
C PRO A 106 4.16 -15.61 0.95
N ASN A 107 5.10 -15.85 1.87
CA ASN A 107 4.90 -15.69 3.30
C ASN A 107 4.89 -14.22 3.78
N LEU A 108 5.27 -13.25 2.94
CA LEU A 108 5.26 -11.85 3.31
C LEU A 108 3.94 -11.18 2.93
N TYR A 109 3.30 -10.54 3.87
CA TYR A 109 2.17 -9.65 3.65
C TYR A 109 2.68 -8.23 3.41
N PHE A 110 2.30 -7.60 2.29
CA PHE A 110 2.69 -6.24 1.96
C PHE A 110 1.55 -5.26 2.19
N GLU A 111 1.87 -4.15 2.86
CA GLU A 111 0.90 -3.10 3.15
C GLU A 111 1.51 -1.71 2.95
N THR A 112 0.75 -0.81 2.31
CA THR A 112 1.07 0.62 2.26
C THR A 112 -0.02 1.41 2.97
N ARG A 113 0.38 2.32 3.87
CA ARG A 113 -0.51 3.22 4.60
C ARG A 113 -0.11 4.66 4.36
N ARG A 114 -1.06 5.48 3.96
CA ARG A 114 -0.87 6.93 3.97
C ARG A 114 -1.01 7.44 5.39
N ALA A 115 0.03 8.13 5.87
CA ALA A 115 0.04 8.76 7.17
C ALA A 115 0.71 10.13 7.08
N LEU A 116 0.07 11.16 7.63
CA LEU A 116 0.72 12.46 7.80
C LEU A 116 1.92 12.33 8.75
N PRO A 117 2.96 13.16 8.61
CA PRO A 117 4.13 13.08 9.51
C PRO A 117 3.76 13.14 11.01
N SER A 118 2.76 13.92 11.39
CA SER A 118 2.26 14.01 12.77
C SER A 118 1.51 12.75 13.25
N GLN A 119 1.00 11.93 12.35
CA GLN A 119 0.25 10.70 12.65
C GLN A 119 1.15 9.48 12.72
N LYS A 120 2.31 9.50 12.02
CA LYS A 120 3.22 8.35 11.95
C LYS A 120 3.65 7.79 13.32
N PRO A 121 3.95 8.60 14.36
CA PRO A 121 4.31 8.07 15.67
C PRO A 121 3.20 7.21 16.30
N LYS A 122 1.94 7.66 16.19
CA LYS A 122 0.77 6.93 16.68
C LYS A 122 0.55 5.65 15.87
N GLU A 123 0.56 5.76 14.53
CA GLU A 123 0.40 4.59 13.63
C GLU A 123 1.47 3.52 13.90
N LEU A 124 2.74 3.94 14.07
CA LEU A 124 3.81 3.03 14.41
C LEU A 124 3.54 2.31 15.73
N LEU A 125 3.17 3.06 16.77
CA LEU A 125 2.90 2.48 18.10
C LEU A 125 1.74 1.48 18.03
N ASP A 126 0.65 1.83 17.36
CA ASP A 126 -0.51 0.96 17.20
C ASP A 126 -0.14 -0.33 16.43
N LEU A 127 0.72 -0.23 15.41
CA LEU A 127 1.22 -1.38 14.66
C LEU A 127 2.08 -2.28 15.53
N VAL A 128 3.04 -1.71 16.25
CA VAL A 128 3.97 -2.47 17.09
C VAL A 128 3.24 -3.16 18.24
N LEU A 129 2.29 -2.51 18.88
CA LEU A 129 1.49 -3.11 19.96
C LEU A 129 0.64 -4.29 19.48
N ARG A 130 0.18 -4.28 18.23
CA ARG A 130 -0.55 -5.43 17.65
C ARG A 130 0.34 -6.65 17.40
N GLU A 131 1.63 -6.45 17.23
CA GLU A 131 2.60 -7.53 17.02
C GLU A 131 3.00 -8.23 18.32
N GLY A 132 2.60 -7.72 19.49
CA GLY A 132 2.93 -8.30 20.80
C GLY A 132 4.43 -8.42 21.00
N ASP A 133 4.92 -9.62 21.38
CA ASP A 133 6.33 -9.89 21.64
C ASP A 133 7.14 -10.28 20.39
N ASN A 134 6.57 -10.17 19.19
CA ASN A 134 7.23 -10.50 17.95
C ASN A 134 8.45 -9.59 17.68
N ALA A 135 9.55 -10.19 17.21
CA ALA A 135 10.73 -9.44 16.79
C ALA A 135 10.45 -8.64 15.49
N GLY A 136 10.86 -7.38 15.45
CA GLY A 136 10.63 -6.51 14.32
C GLY A 136 11.76 -5.52 14.03
N ILE A 137 11.75 -4.97 12.81
CA ILE A 137 12.65 -3.91 12.39
C ILE A 137 11.83 -2.70 11.96
N VAL A 138 12.26 -1.50 12.39
CA VAL A 138 11.66 -0.23 11.97
C VAL A 138 12.74 0.59 11.25
N TYR A 139 12.54 0.83 9.94
CA TYR A 139 13.45 1.63 9.15
C TYR A 139 13.05 3.10 9.13
N CYS A 140 13.99 4.00 9.44
CA CYS A 140 13.84 5.44 9.39
C CYS A 140 14.89 6.06 8.44
N SER A 141 14.54 7.19 7.80
CA SER A 141 15.42 7.83 6.81
C SER A 141 16.59 8.60 7.43
N THR A 142 16.52 9.02 8.70
CA THR A 142 17.57 9.81 9.35
C THR A 142 17.95 9.27 10.73
N THR A 143 19.20 9.50 11.13
CA THR A 143 19.70 9.09 12.45
C THR A 143 18.90 9.71 13.59
N LYS A 144 18.54 11.02 13.48
CA LYS A 144 17.70 11.72 14.46
C LYS A 144 16.35 10.99 14.64
N GLN A 145 15.73 10.60 13.55
CA GLN A 145 14.44 9.94 13.58
C GLN A 145 14.53 8.51 14.15
N VAL A 146 15.65 7.81 13.93
CA VAL A 146 15.94 6.53 14.58
C VAL A 146 15.95 6.71 16.11
N ASP A 147 16.70 7.71 16.63
CA ASP A 147 16.79 7.96 18.06
C ASP A 147 15.46 8.37 18.69
N GLU A 148 14.69 9.24 18.02
CA GLU A 148 13.37 9.67 18.47
C GLU A 148 12.39 8.50 18.49
N THR A 149 12.38 7.67 17.46
CA THR A 149 11.50 6.52 17.37
C THR A 149 11.86 5.44 18.39
N ALA A 150 13.14 5.15 18.60
CA ALA A 150 13.59 4.20 19.62
C ALA A 150 13.17 4.66 21.02
N ARG A 151 13.38 5.95 21.34
CA ARG A 151 12.93 6.55 22.63
C ARG A 151 11.42 6.50 22.80
N LEU A 152 10.65 6.76 21.75
CA LEU A 152 9.18 6.64 21.77
C LEU A 152 8.75 5.22 22.17
N LEU A 153 9.31 4.18 21.53
CA LEU A 153 8.99 2.78 21.84
C LEU A 153 9.40 2.41 23.26
N GLN A 154 10.61 2.81 23.68
CA GLN A 154 11.12 2.58 25.03
C GLN A 154 10.25 3.24 26.11
N SER A 155 9.75 4.46 25.87
CA SER A 155 8.85 5.18 26.78
C SER A 155 7.50 4.46 26.99
N ARG A 156 7.18 3.50 26.13
CA ARG A 156 5.98 2.65 26.20
C ARG A 156 6.28 1.23 26.70
N GLY A 157 7.48 1.03 27.28
CA GLY A 157 7.91 -0.25 27.82
C GLY A 157 8.32 -1.29 26.79
N ILE A 158 8.46 -0.90 25.51
CA ILE A 158 8.85 -1.80 24.42
C ILE A 158 10.39 -1.88 24.40
N ARG A 159 10.93 -3.11 24.36
CA ARG A 159 12.37 -3.38 24.30
C ARG A 159 12.92 -3.04 22.91
N ALA A 160 13.24 -1.76 22.67
CA ALA A 160 13.75 -1.26 21.38
C ALA A 160 15.19 -0.76 21.52
N ALA A 161 15.99 -0.89 20.45
CA ALA A 161 17.33 -0.33 20.34
C ALA A 161 17.51 0.41 19.03
N ALA A 162 18.35 1.47 19.04
CA ALA A 162 18.72 2.23 17.87
C ALA A 162 19.93 1.63 17.16
N TYR A 163 19.98 1.73 15.82
CA TYR A 163 21.12 1.35 15.02
C TYR A 163 21.34 2.30 13.83
N HIS A 164 22.45 3.03 13.83
CA HIS A 164 22.85 3.92 12.74
C HIS A 164 24.34 4.23 12.77
N ALA A 165 24.89 4.74 11.67
CA ALA A 165 26.32 4.95 11.48
C ALA A 165 26.97 5.93 12.49
N LYS A 166 26.20 6.84 13.11
CA LYS A 166 26.72 7.80 14.10
C LYS A 166 26.90 7.23 15.51
N LEU A 167 26.38 6.03 15.78
CA LEU A 167 26.62 5.35 17.06
C LEU A 167 28.06 4.80 17.12
N ASP A 168 28.63 4.76 18.33
CA ASP A 168 29.90 4.10 18.55
C ASP A 168 29.87 2.64 18.11
N ALA A 169 31.01 2.14 17.61
CA ALA A 169 31.09 0.78 17.07
C ALA A 169 30.73 -0.29 18.10
N GLU A 170 31.11 -0.09 19.39
CA GLU A 170 30.75 -1.00 20.46
C GLU A 170 29.25 -1.00 20.77
N VAL A 171 28.63 0.19 20.80
CA VAL A 171 27.19 0.32 21.00
C VAL A 171 26.42 -0.34 19.86
N ARG A 172 26.85 -0.12 18.60
CA ARG A 172 26.24 -0.77 17.42
C ARG A 172 26.32 -2.29 17.53
N ARG A 173 27.51 -2.82 17.85
CA ARG A 173 27.70 -4.28 18.02
C ARG A 173 26.82 -4.81 19.15
N LYS A 174 26.81 -4.13 20.31
CA LYS A 174 25.97 -4.54 21.44
C LYS A 174 24.48 -4.56 21.06
N ASN A 175 23.95 -3.51 20.45
CA ASN A 175 22.55 -3.42 20.06
C ASN A 175 22.18 -4.50 19.01
N GLN A 176 23.09 -4.78 18.08
CA GLN A 176 22.93 -5.86 17.10
C GLN A 176 22.89 -7.23 17.77
N ASP A 177 23.84 -7.52 18.68
CA ASP A 177 23.87 -8.78 19.44
C ASP A 177 22.61 -8.91 20.32
N ASP A 178 22.19 -7.83 20.97
CA ASP A 178 20.98 -7.82 21.79
C ASP A 178 19.72 -8.12 20.99
N PHE A 179 19.66 -7.66 19.73
CA PHE A 179 18.56 -7.99 18.80
C PHE A 179 18.66 -9.45 18.31
N LEU A 180 19.84 -9.92 17.95
CA LEU A 180 20.06 -11.31 17.50
C LEU A 180 19.69 -12.34 18.56
N TYR A 181 19.99 -12.04 19.83
CA TYR A 181 19.72 -12.92 20.97
C TYR A 181 18.39 -12.62 21.70
N ASP A 182 17.43 -11.93 21.08
CA ASP A 182 16.10 -11.64 21.58
C ASP A 182 16.06 -10.80 22.90
N ARG A 183 17.19 -10.18 23.30
CA ARG A 183 17.23 -9.24 24.42
C ARG A 183 16.55 -7.91 24.07
N VAL A 184 16.61 -7.52 22.81
CA VAL A 184 15.86 -6.43 22.19
C VAL A 184 14.84 -7.00 21.23
N GLN A 185 13.62 -6.54 21.31
CA GLN A 185 12.51 -6.97 20.47
C GLN A 185 12.48 -6.21 19.14
N ILE A 186 12.73 -4.91 19.19
CA ILE A 186 12.61 -4.05 18.00
C ILE A 186 13.93 -3.32 17.74
N MET A 187 14.44 -3.51 16.54
CA MET A 187 15.54 -2.71 16.05
C MET A 187 15.01 -1.52 15.25
N VAL A 188 15.29 -0.30 15.71
CA VAL A 188 15.01 0.93 14.95
C VAL A 188 16.29 1.38 14.27
N ALA A 189 16.28 1.47 12.94
CA ALA A 189 17.52 1.63 12.20
C ALA A 189 17.40 2.51 10.95
N THR A 190 18.53 3.01 10.48
CA THR A 190 18.67 3.44 9.08
C THR A 190 18.99 2.22 8.19
N ASN A 191 19.06 2.42 6.87
CA ASN A 191 19.51 1.41 5.90
C ASN A 191 20.89 0.81 6.22
N ALA A 192 21.69 1.43 7.11
CA ALA A 192 22.97 0.89 7.59
C ALA A 192 22.79 -0.44 8.37
N PHE A 193 21.59 -0.71 8.90
CA PHE A 193 21.25 -1.98 9.54
C PHE A 193 20.72 -2.94 8.49
N GLY A 194 21.59 -3.74 7.94
CA GLY A 194 21.10 -4.60 6.88
C GLY A 194 22.10 -5.64 6.43
N MET A 195 23.21 -5.23 5.89
CA MET A 195 24.23 -6.16 5.40
C MET A 195 24.73 -7.08 6.53
N GLY A 196 24.62 -8.39 6.32
CA GLY A 196 25.08 -9.40 7.28
C GLY A 196 24.14 -9.71 8.45
N ILE A 197 22.91 -9.18 8.49
CA ILE A 197 21.91 -9.57 9.48
C ILE A 197 21.13 -10.79 8.99
N ASP A 198 21.34 -11.91 9.68
CA ASP A 198 20.59 -13.16 9.43
C ASP A 198 19.85 -13.60 10.68
N LYS A 199 18.72 -12.94 10.96
CA LYS A 199 17.76 -13.31 12.02
C LYS A 199 16.52 -13.87 11.35
N PRO A 200 16.25 -15.20 11.46
CA PRO A 200 15.19 -15.85 10.70
C PRO A 200 13.80 -15.47 11.21
N ASN A 201 13.63 -15.19 12.49
CA ASN A 201 12.35 -14.99 13.17
C ASN A 201 11.89 -13.52 13.25
N VAL A 202 12.30 -12.66 12.33
CA VAL A 202 11.73 -11.30 12.22
C VAL A 202 10.32 -11.40 11.68
N ARG A 203 9.31 -11.02 12.48
CA ARG A 203 7.88 -11.15 12.11
C ARG A 203 7.35 -9.94 11.38
N PHE A 204 7.95 -8.77 11.56
CA PHE A 204 7.53 -7.58 10.84
C PHE A 204 8.69 -6.65 10.51
N VAL A 205 8.55 -5.96 9.38
CA VAL A 205 9.38 -4.83 8.98
C VAL A 205 8.47 -3.65 8.71
N ILE A 206 8.71 -2.54 9.42
CA ILE A 206 7.98 -1.30 9.22
C ILE A 206 8.92 -0.25 8.64
N HIS A 207 8.58 0.28 7.48
CA HIS A 207 9.23 1.46 6.93
C HIS A 207 8.49 2.70 7.44
N TYR A 208 9.09 3.38 8.40
CA TYR A 208 8.55 4.63 8.94
C TYR A 208 8.59 5.77 7.92
N ASN A 209 9.56 5.73 7.02
CA ASN A 209 9.65 6.58 5.83
C ASN A 209 9.76 5.71 4.59
N MET A 210 9.35 6.27 3.46
CA MET A 210 9.52 5.64 2.16
C MET A 210 11.02 5.47 1.84
N PRO A 211 11.48 4.27 1.45
CA PRO A 211 12.83 4.06 0.93
C PRO A 211 13.08 4.82 -0.38
N LYS A 212 14.34 5.03 -0.73
CA LYS A 212 14.72 5.77 -1.94
C LYS A 212 14.30 5.08 -3.25
N ASP A 213 14.23 3.75 -3.26
CA ASP A 213 13.90 2.93 -4.41
C ASP A 213 13.25 1.60 -3.99
N LEU A 214 12.72 0.88 -4.97
CA LEU A 214 12.00 -0.37 -4.75
C LEU A 214 12.92 -1.53 -4.41
N GLU A 215 14.16 -1.50 -4.90
CA GLU A 215 15.19 -2.49 -4.60
C GLU A 215 15.59 -2.44 -3.13
N SER A 216 15.85 -1.23 -2.60
CA SER A 216 16.11 -1.03 -1.16
C SER A 216 14.94 -1.50 -0.32
N TYR A 217 13.71 -1.12 -0.72
CA TYR A 217 12.49 -1.60 -0.05
C TYR A 217 12.42 -3.12 -0.02
N TYR A 218 12.65 -3.78 -1.16
CA TYR A 218 12.60 -5.24 -1.27
C TYR A 218 13.65 -5.92 -0.38
N GLN A 219 14.89 -5.44 -0.39
CA GLN A 219 15.96 -5.97 0.47
C GLN A 219 15.68 -5.80 1.96
N GLU A 220 15.16 -4.63 2.36
CA GLU A 220 14.84 -4.30 3.75
C GLU A 220 13.61 -5.09 4.21
N ALA A 221 12.54 -5.11 3.43
CA ALA A 221 11.33 -5.91 3.69
C ALA A 221 11.62 -7.42 3.71
N GLY A 222 12.51 -7.88 2.83
CA GLY A 222 12.93 -9.27 2.71
C GLY A 222 13.65 -9.85 3.94
N ARG A 223 13.98 -9.02 4.95
CA ARG A 223 14.50 -9.47 6.26
C ARG A 223 13.43 -10.12 7.11
N ALA A 224 12.17 -9.84 6.85
CA ALA A 224 11.07 -10.50 7.51
C ALA A 224 10.92 -11.95 7.03
N GLY A 225 10.56 -12.85 7.94
CA GLY A 225 10.12 -14.21 7.64
C GLY A 225 11.12 -15.06 6.85
N ARG A 226 12.42 -14.98 7.13
CA ARG A 226 13.43 -15.82 6.46
C ARG A 226 13.26 -17.31 6.77
N ASP A 227 12.58 -17.63 7.87
CA ASP A 227 12.18 -18.99 8.22
C ASP A 227 10.94 -19.50 7.47
N GLY A 228 10.39 -18.72 6.54
CA GLY A 228 9.20 -19.09 5.76
C GLY A 228 7.87 -18.84 6.49
N LEU A 229 7.87 -18.42 7.76
CA LEU A 229 6.64 -18.15 8.49
C LEU A 229 6.00 -16.82 8.08
N PRO A 230 4.66 -16.68 8.20
CA PRO A 230 3.95 -15.46 7.88
C PRO A 230 4.56 -14.23 8.57
N SER A 231 4.81 -13.18 7.81
CA SER A 231 5.42 -11.96 8.31
C SER A 231 4.90 -10.73 7.56
N ARG A 232 4.97 -9.55 8.19
CA ARG A 232 4.36 -8.34 7.67
C ARG A 232 5.40 -7.29 7.26
N CYS A 233 5.19 -6.68 6.10
CA CYS A 233 5.99 -5.59 5.57
C CYS A 233 5.09 -4.38 5.36
N ILE A 234 5.25 -3.36 6.22
CA ILE A 234 4.34 -2.21 6.28
C ILE A 234 5.12 -0.95 5.93
N LEU A 235 4.61 -0.18 4.98
CA LEU A 235 5.17 1.12 4.58
C LEU A 235 4.25 2.25 5.01
N LEU A 236 4.75 3.15 5.87
CA LEU A 236 4.08 4.40 6.24
C LEU A 236 4.50 5.51 5.28
N TYR A 237 3.69 5.75 4.26
CA TYR A 237 3.96 6.73 3.21
C TYR A 237 3.43 8.12 3.55
N SER A 238 4.24 9.13 3.28
CA SER A 238 3.85 10.54 3.28
C SER A 238 4.43 11.25 2.06
N GLY A 239 3.71 12.21 1.49
CA GLY A 239 4.25 13.02 0.38
C GLY A 239 5.51 13.81 0.74
N THR A 240 5.79 14.03 2.03
CA THR A 240 7.04 14.62 2.50
C THR A 240 8.24 13.71 2.29
N ASP A 241 8.05 12.39 2.27
CA ASP A 241 9.14 11.43 2.05
C ASP A 241 9.77 11.63 0.67
N VAL A 242 8.96 11.89 -0.36
CA VAL A 242 9.45 12.18 -1.73
C VAL A 242 10.34 13.42 -1.76
N ARG A 243 9.93 14.49 -1.04
CA ARG A 243 10.73 15.72 -0.97
C ARG A 243 12.06 15.49 -0.26
N THR A 244 12.04 14.70 0.81
CA THR A 244 13.26 14.35 1.55
C THR A 244 14.23 13.56 0.69
N ILE A 245 13.74 12.60 -0.09
CA ILE A 245 14.60 11.79 -0.98
C ILE A 245 15.17 12.66 -2.10
N ARG A 246 14.36 13.54 -2.73
CA ARG A 246 14.87 14.49 -3.73
C ARG A 246 15.96 15.39 -3.17
N PHE A 247 15.76 15.93 -1.98
CA PHE A 247 16.78 16.72 -1.31
C PHE A 247 18.11 15.95 -1.15
N PHE A 248 18.06 14.64 -0.87
CA PHE A 248 19.28 13.82 -0.81
C PHE A 248 19.90 13.59 -2.19
N ILE A 249 19.09 13.40 -3.23
CA ILE A 249 19.58 13.27 -4.62
C ILE A 249 20.29 14.56 -5.05
N ASP A 250 19.68 15.72 -4.80
CA ASP A 250 20.26 17.03 -5.13
C ASP A 250 21.56 17.26 -4.37
N LYS A 251 21.60 16.93 -3.09
CA LYS A 251 22.80 17.05 -2.24
C LYS A 251 23.93 16.13 -2.70
N GLU A 252 23.63 14.94 -3.22
CA GLU A 252 24.62 14.03 -3.75
C GLU A 252 25.21 14.54 -5.07
N MET A 253 24.41 15.22 -5.89
CA MET A 253 24.88 15.93 -7.08
C MET A 253 25.86 17.06 -6.75
N GLU A 254 25.58 17.83 -5.70
CA GLU A 254 26.43 18.96 -5.25
C GLU A 254 27.72 18.51 -4.54
N ALA A 255 27.76 17.26 -4.04
CA ALA A 255 28.90 16.77 -3.28
C ALA A 255 30.15 16.68 -4.15
N ASP A 256 31.31 17.13 -3.62
CA ASP A 256 32.61 16.97 -4.26
C ASP A 256 33.16 15.55 -3.98
N ASN A 257 32.76 14.63 -4.85
CA ASN A 257 33.14 13.21 -4.77
C ASN A 257 34.10 12.80 -5.92
N GLY A 258 34.68 13.79 -6.63
CA GLY A 258 35.62 13.57 -7.72
C GLY A 258 35.02 12.98 -9.00
N LEU A 259 33.72 12.82 -9.09
CA LEU A 259 33.05 12.31 -10.30
C LEU A 259 32.78 13.46 -11.29
N PRO A 260 32.93 13.21 -12.62
CA PRO A 260 32.57 14.15 -13.66
C PRO A 260 31.10 14.59 -13.57
N ALA A 261 30.80 15.81 -13.99
CA ALA A 261 29.45 16.40 -13.88
C ALA A 261 28.38 15.62 -14.68
N ASP A 262 28.75 15.11 -15.83
CA ASP A 262 27.86 14.28 -16.68
C ASP A 262 27.53 12.95 -16.02
N VAL A 263 28.48 12.32 -15.34
CA VAL A 263 28.27 11.07 -14.57
C VAL A 263 27.33 11.33 -13.38
N LYS A 264 27.51 12.44 -12.67
CA LYS A 264 26.60 12.85 -11.56
C LYS A 264 25.19 13.11 -12.07
N ALA A 265 25.05 13.85 -13.17
CA ALA A 265 23.73 14.15 -13.77
C ALA A 265 23.01 12.87 -14.20
N GLU A 266 23.71 11.91 -14.81
CA GLU A 266 23.12 10.63 -15.20
C GLU A 266 22.73 9.78 -13.97
N ALA A 267 23.54 9.76 -12.91
CA ALA A 267 23.22 9.08 -11.66
C ALA A 267 21.97 9.68 -10.99
N ALA A 268 21.85 11.01 -10.95
CA ALA A 268 20.68 11.70 -10.41
C ALA A 268 19.42 11.42 -11.24
N ARG A 269 19.50 11.44 -12.57
CA ARG A 269 18.39 11.07 -13.46
C ARG A 269 17.90 9.65 -13.18
N LYS A 270 18.81 8.69 -13.01
CA LYS A 270 18.47 7.31 -12.65
C LYS A 270 17.86 7.20 -11.25
N ALA A 271 18.36 7.97 -10.28
CA ALA A 271 17.81 8.01 -8.94
C ALA A 271 16.36 8.58 -8.92
N GLU A 272 16.08 9.64 -9.70
CA GLU A 272 14.73 10.18 -9.87
C GLU A 272 13.79 9.16 -10.53
N GLU A 273 14.26 8.40 -11.50
CA GLU A 273 13.46 7.34 -12.13
C GLU A 273 13.09 6.24 -11.12
N ARG A 274 14.05 5.76 -10.32
CA ARG A 274 13.80 4.78 -9.26
C ARG A 274 12.85 5.32 -8.19
N LEU A 275 13.02 6.59 -7.77
CA LEU A 275 12.10 7.28 -6.84
C LEU A 275 10.68 7.33 -7.38
N LYS A 276 10.51 7.53 -8.69
CA LYS A 276 9.20 7.51 -9.35
C LYS A 276 8.52 6.14 -9.22
N TYR A 277 9.24 5.04 -9.45
CA TYR A 277 8.70 3.69 -9.28
C TYR A 277 8.31 3.43 -7.82
N MET A 278 9.15 3.81 -6.85
CA MET A 278 8.85 3.68 -5.43
C MET A 278 7.62 4.50 -5.00
N THR A 279 7.48 5.71 -5.57
CA THR A 279 6.30 6.55 -5.34
C THR A 279 5.03 5.90 -5.90
N PHE A 280 5.10 5.33 -7.10
CA PHE A 280 3.97 4.59 -7.68
C PHE A 280 3.59 3.36 -6.84
N TYR A 281 4.57 2.59 -6.38
CA TYR A 281 4.34 1.49 -5.46
C TYR A 281 3.64 1.94 -4.18
N SER A 282 4.09 3.04 -3.60
CA SER A 282 3.54 3.59 -2.34
C SER A 282 2.11 4.13 -2.45
N THR A 283 1.66 4.42 -3.67
CA THR A 283 0.37 5.08 -3.93
C THR A 283 -0.61 4.26 -4.76
N THR A 284 -0.17 3.13 -5.31
CA THR A 284 -1.01 2.27 -6.15
C THR A 284 -2.18 1.67 -5.38
N GLN A 285 -3.27 1.44 -6.09
CA GLN A 285 -4.40 0.63 -5.61
C GLN A 285 -4.41 -0.78 -6.23
N LYS A 286 -3.42 -1.09 -7.08
CA LYS A 286 -3.24 -2.41 -7.69
C LYS A 286 -2.46 -3.31 -6.74
N CYS A 287 -2.44 -4.61 -7.02
CA CYS A 287 -1.71 -5.60 -6.22
C CYS A 287 -0.24 -5.21 -6.00
N LEU A 288 0.15 -5.01 -4.74
CA LEU A 288 1.52 -4.59 -4.37
C LEU A 288 2.56 -5.63 -4.75
N ARG A 289 2.27 -6.91 -4.52
CA ARG A 289 3.18 -8.02 -4.88
C ARG A 289 3.41 -8.08 -6.38
N ARG A 290 2.33 -8.02 -7.19
CA ARG A 290 2.46 -7.98 -8.65
C ARG A 290 3.29 -6.80 -9.13
N PHE A 291 3.08 -5.61 -8.53
CA PHE A 291 3.86 -4.43 -8.90
C PHE A 291 5.36 -4.68 -8.69
N MET A 292 5.72 -5.24 -7.55
CA MET A 292 7.11 -5.52 -7.17
C MET A 292 7.73 -6.60 -8.08
N LEU A 293 7.05 -7.73 -8.28
CA LEU A 293 7.53 -8.82 -9.11
C LEU A 293 7.73 -8.39 -10.57
N ASN A 294 6.77 -7.64 -11.12
CA ASN A 294 6.89 -7.08 -12.47
C ASN A 294 8.06 -6.11 -12.62
N TYR A 295 8.36 -5.32 -11.56
CA TYR A 295 9.54 -4.44 -11.54
C TYR A 295 10.85 -5.22 -11.70
N PHE A 296 10.96 -6.39 -11.07
CA PHE A 296 12.10 -7.29 -11.21
C PHE A 296 12.05 -8.18 -12.45
N GLY A 297 11.02 -8.05 -13.30
CA GLY A 297 10.86 -8.82 -14.54
C GLY A 297 10.27 -10.21 -14.32
N GLU A 298 9.66 -10.48 -13.16
CA GLU A 298 8.99 -11.73 -12.85
C GLU A 298 7.47 -11.63 -13.12
N ALA A 299 6.92 -12.61 -13.83
CA ALA A 299 5.49 -12.68 -14.07
C ALA A 299 4.73 -12.98 -12.77
N ALA A 300 3.65 -12.26 -12.53
CA ALA A 300 2.86 -12.41 -11.32
C ALA A 300 1.35 -12.41 -11.62
N PRO A 301 0.54 -13.13 -10.83
CA PRO A 301 -0.90 -13.12 -10.95
C PRO A 301 -1.46 -11.71 -10.73
N GLU A 302 -2.64 -11.44 -11.28
CA GLU A 302 -3.29 -10.13 -11.17
C GLU A 302 -3.57 -9.74 -9.72
N LYS A 303 -3.93 -10.69 -8.89
CA LYS A 303 -4.16 -10.56 -7.45
C LYS A 303 -3.37 -11.61 -6.70
N CYS A 304 -2.66 -11.21 -5.65
CA CYS A 304 -1.90 -12.15 -4.82
C CYS A 304 -2.69 -12.68 -3.62
N GLY A 305 -3.84 -12.10 -3.27
CA GLY A 305 -4.62 -12.45 -2.09
C GLY A 305 -3.92 -12.16 -0.73
N ASN A 306 -2.68 -11.65 -0.74
CA ASN A 306 -1.86 -11.42 0.46
C ASN A 306 -1.17 -10.05 0.42
N CYS A 307 -1.92 -8.98 0.13
CA CYS A 307 -1.48 -7.59 0.28
C CYS A 307 -2.67 -6.69 0.60
N SER A 308 -2.41 -5.51 1.17
CA SER A 308 -3.47 -4.57 1.59
C SER A 308 -4.42 -4.20 0.45
N CYS A 309 -3.91 -3.99 -0.77
CA CYS A 309 -4.74 -3.62 -1.91
C CYS A 309 -5.69 -4.75 -2.35
N CYS A 310 -5.24 -6.02 -2.34
CA CYS A 310 -6.08 -7.16 -2.68
C CYS A 310 -7.17 -7.38 -1.65
N LEU A 311 -6.82 -7.38 -0.35
CA LEU A 311 -7.77 -7.59 0.74
C LEU A 311 -8.78 -6.45 0.86
N PHE A 312 -8.35 -5.20 0.67
CA PHE A 312 -9.27 -4.05 0.65
C PHE A 312 -10.25 -4.12 -0.52
N ALA A 313 -9.80 -4.53 -1.70
CA ALA A 313 -10.66 -4.71 -2.87
C ALA A 313 -11.70 -5.84 -2.65
N GLU A 314 -11.31 -6.92 -1.98
CA GLU A 314 -12.22 -8.02 -1.63
C GLU A 314 -13.25 -7.59 -0.58
N GLN A 315 -12.85 -6.89 0.47
CA GLN A 315 -13.76 -6.36 1.49
C GLN A 315 -14.76 -5.38 0.89
N ASN A 316 -14.32 -4.44 0.05
CA ASN A 316 -15.22 -3.52 -0.65
C ASN A 316 -16.19 -4.25 -1.58
N ALA A 317 -15.75 -5.26 -2.32
CA ALA A 317 -16.63 -6.06 -3.18
C ALA A 317 -17.70 -6.78 -2.36
N GLN A 318 -17.35 -7.39 -1.24
CA GLN A 318 -18.27 -8.04 -0.32
C GLN A 318 -19.28 -7.05 0.29
N GLU A 319 -18.81 -5.86 0.71
CA GLU A 319 -19.73 -4.81 1.23
C GLU A 319 -20.72 -4.33 0.17
N VAL A 320 -20.26 -4.12 -1.07
CA VAL A 320 -21.13 -3.72 -2.19
C VAL A 320 -22.18 -4.81 -2.47
N GLU A 321 -21.76 -6.08 -2.47
CA GLU A 321 -22.65 -7.22 -2.68
C GLU A 321 -23.69 -7.34 -1.54
N GLN A 322 -23.25 -7.21 -0.29
CA GLN A 322 -24.13 -7.21 0.88
C GLN A 322 -25.15 -6.06 0.84
N ARG A 323 -24.70 -4.84 0.48
CA ARG A 323 -25.59 -3.68 0.29
C ARG A 323 -26.60 -3.89 -0.83
N ALA A 324 -26.17 -4.49 -1.95
CA ALA A 324 -27.06 -4.84 -3.06
C ALA A 324 -28.08 -5.91 -2.67
N ALA A 325 -27.66 -6.94 -1.93
CA ALA A 325 -28.55 -7.97 -1.40
C ALA A 325 -29.58 -7.40 -0.41
N ALA A 326 -29.14 -6.55 0.52
CA ALA A 326 -30.01 -5.86 1.48
C ALA A 326 -31.02 -4.92 0.76
N ALA A 327 -30.58 -4.21 -0.28
CA ALA A 327 -31.46 -3.37 -1.09
C ALA A 327 -32.53 -4.20 -1.82
N LYS A 328 -32.16 -5.36 -2.40
CA LYS A 328 -33.12 -6.29 -3.02
C LYS A 328 -34.12 -6.84 -2.00
N GLN A 329 -33.69 -7.20 -0.80
CA GLN A 329 -34.59 -7.67 0.27
C GLN A 329 -35.56 -6.56 0.72
N ARG A 330 -35.09 -5.33 0.90
CA ARG A 330 -35.94 -4.17 1.23
C ARG A 330 -36.97 -3.87 0.12
N ALA A 331 -36.54 -3.95 -1.15
CA ALA A 331 -37.47 -3.77 -2.29
C ALA A 331 -38.52 -4.88 -2.34
N ALA A 332 -38.16 -6.14 -2.10
CA ALA A 332 -39.10 -7.26 -2.03
C ALA A 332 -40.04 -7.14 -0.83
N ALA A 333 -39.57 -6.72 0.34
CA ALA A 333 -40.40 -6.47 1.52
C ALA A 333 -41.41 -5.30 1.27
N ASN A 334 -40.96 -4.22 0.64
CA ASN A 334 -41.83 -3.11 0.26
C ASN A 334 -42.86 -3.52 -0.80
N SER A 335 -42.49 -4.34 -1.78
CA SER A 335 -43.41 -4.89 -2.78
C SER A 335 -44.49 -5.76 -2.12
N ARG A 336 -44.10 -6.65 -1.17
CA ARG A 336 -45.05 -7.45 -0.38
C ARG A 336 -45.99 -6.57 0.50
N ARG A 337 -45.47 -5.53 1.13
CA ARG A 337 -46.27 -4.56 1.89
C ARG A 337 -47.25 -3.78 1.00
N LEU A 338 -46.82 -3.39 -0.21
CA LEU A 338 -47.67 -2.71 -1.19
C LEU A 338 -48.77 -3.64 -1.74
N SER A 339 -48.44 -4.92 -2.00
CA SER A 339 -49.44 -5.91 -2.44
C SER A 339 -50.43 -6.28 -1.32
N ALA A 340 -49.96 -6.41 -0.06
CA ALA A 340 -50.82 -6.60 1.09
C ALA A 340 -51.73 -5.38 1.35
N ARG A 341 -51.21 -4.14 1.21
CA ARG A 341 -52.05 -2.93 1.27
C ARG A 341 -53.02 -2.83 0.10
N ARG A 342 -52.66 -3.24 -1.12
CA ARG A 342 -53.58 -3.34 -2.26
C ARG A 342 -54.69 -4.36 -2.02
N ALA A 343 -54.36 -5.53 -1.43
CA ALA A 343 -55.33 -6.54 -1.08
C ALA A 343 -56.27 -6.09 0.06
N ALA A 344 -55.76 -5.32 1.03
CA ALA A 344 -56.56 -4.74 2.12
C ALA A 344 -57.40 -3.52 1.68
N ALA A 345 -57.01 -2.83 0.59
CA ALA A 345 -57.75 -1.71 0.00
C ALA A 345 -58.76 -2.11 -1.10
N GLY A 346 -58.91 -3.39 -1.37
CA GLY A 346 -59.81 -3.97 -2.36
C GLY A 346 -61.23 -4.22 -1.81
N GLY A 347 -61.82 -3.28 -1.04
CA GLY A 347 -63.26 -3.23 -0.86
C GLY A 347 -63.88 -2.61 -2.11
N ASP A 348 -64.86 -3.27 -2.70
CA ASP A 348 -65.64 -2.74 -3.81
C ASP A 348 -66.18 -1.33 -3.44
N LEU A 349 -65.78 -0.34 -4.22
CA LEU A 349 -66.28 1.02 -4.11
C LEU A 349 -67.76 1.01 -4.56
N SER A 350 -68.65 1.71 -3.83
CA SER A 350 -69.98 1.91 -4.30
C SER A 350 -69.97 2.68 -5.63
N GLU A 351 -71.03 2.56 -6.44
CA GLU A 351 -71.16 3.28 -7.72
C GLU A 351 -71.00 4.81 -7.54
N ALA A 352 -71.46 5.34 -6.40
CA ALA A 352 -71.24 6.75 -6.05
C ALA A 352 -69.83 7.10 -5.74
N ASP A 353 -69.01 6.17 -5.11
CA ASP A 353 -67.63 6.38 -4.80
C ASP A 353 -66.75 6.27 -6.06
N GLU A 354 -67.16 5.45 -7.03
CA GLU A 354 -66.47 5.40 -8.35
C GLU A 354 -66.64 6.71 -9.13
N LYS A 355 -67.87 7.29 -9.10
CA LYS A 355 -68.15 8.59 -9.72
C LYS A 355 -67.35 9.71 -9.06
N LEU A 356 -67.21 9.71 -7.74
CA LEU A 356 -66.43 10.67 -6.99
C LEU A 356 -64.93 10.51 -7.34
N LEU A 357 -64.42 9.27 -7.36
CA LEU A 357 -63.02 8.99 -7.73
C LEU A 357 -62.69 9.49 -9.14
N ALA A 358 -63.58 9.27 -10.10
CA ALA A 358 -63.44 9.75 -11.47
C ALA A 358 -63.38 11.30 -11.55
N ALA A 359 -64.21 11.97 -10.78
CA ALA A 359 -64.24 13.43 -10.68
C ALA A 359 -62.93 13.98 -10.09
N LEU A 360 -62.40 13.34 -9.02
CA LEU A 360 -61.12 13.73 -8.41
C LEU A 360 -59.94 13.48 -9.35
N TYR A 361 -59.91 12.40 -10.16
CA TYR A 361 -58.94 12.17 -11.19
C TYR A 361 -58.98 13.26 -12.28
N ALA A 362 -60.16 13.67 -12.72
CA ALA A 362 -60.32 14.73 -13.72
C ALA A 362 -59.85 16.08 -13.18
N LEU A 363 -60.19 16.40 -11.91
CA LEU A 363 -59.73 17.62 -11.24
C LEU A 363 -58.18 17.64 -11.12
N ARG A 364 -57.59 16.54 -10.66
CA ARG A 364 -56.13 16.40 -10.56
C ARG A 364 -55.45 16.64 -11.91
N LYS A 365 -55.95 16.03 -12.98
CA LYS A 365 -55.42 16.19 -14.33
C LYS A 365 -55.49 17.66 -14.81
N ARG A 366 -56.58 18.36 -14.56
CA ARG A 366 -56.73 19.79 -14.89
C ARG A 366 -55.73 20.67 -14.12
N LEU A 367 -55.57 20.42 -12.80
CA LEU A 367 -54.66 21.20 -11.97
C LEU A 367 -53.19 20.93 -12.32
N ALA A 368 -52.85 19.70 -12.65
CA ALA A 368 -51.52 19.32 -13.11
C ALA A 368 -51.18 19.99 -14.45
N ALA A 369 -52.09 19.96 -15.41
CA ALA A 369 -51.93 20.62 -16.71
C ALA A 369 -51.75 22.14 -16.59
N LYS A 370 -52.54 22.78 -15.69
CA LYS A 370 -52.45 24.22 -15.42
C LYS A 370 -51.06 24.67 -14.88
N GLN A 371 -50.35 23.74 -14.25
CA GLN A 371 -49.06 24.00 -13.61
C GLN A 371 -47.89 23.35 -14.33
N ASN A 372 -48.15 22.71 -15.46
CA ASN A 372 -47.14 21.98 -16.25
C ASN A 372 -46.33 20.98 -15.42
N VAL A 373 -47.03 20.22 -14.55
CA VAL A 373 -46.41 19.16 -13.73
C VAL A 373 -47.12 17.81 -13.94
N PRO A 374 -46.42 16.68 -13.73
CA PRO A 374 -47.06 15.36 -13.74
C PRO A 374 -48.21 15.26 -12.73
N ALA A 375 -49.32 14.58 -13.09
CA ALA A 375 -50.52 14.50 -12.25
C ALA A 375 -50.26 13.91 -10.85
N TYR A 376 -49.38 12.96 -10.72
CA TYR A 376 -49.00 12.34 -9.42
C TYR A 376 -48.31 13.32 -8.45
N MET A 377 -47.77 14.42 -8.94
CA MET A 377 -47.15 15.46 -8.09
C MET A 377 -48.18 16.29 -7.36
N VAL A 378 -49.41 16.40 -7.88
CA VAL A 378 -50.52 17.02 -7.17
C VAL A 378 -50.91 16.10 -6.00
N PHE A 379 -51.49 14.95 -6.29
CA PHE A 379 -51.78 13.88 -5.30
C PHE A 379 -51.63 12.51 -5.94
N SER A 380 -51.20 11.50 -5.14
CA SER A 380 -51.11 10.13 -5.61
C SER A 380 -52.48 9.46 -5.77
N ASP A 381 -52.54 8.37 -6.54
CA ASP A 381 -53.80 7.60 -6.67
C ASP A 381 -54.27 7.05 -5.33
N ALA A 382 -53.34 6.67 -4.44
CA ALA A 382 -53.66 6.22 -3.09
C ALA A 382 -54.32 7.35 -2.26
N THR A 383 -53.78 8.58 -2.36
CA THR A 383 -54.33 9.77 -1.69
C THR A 383 -55.73 10.08 -2.18
N LEU A 384 -56.00 10.00 -3.50
CA LEU A 384 -57.33 10.23 -4.05
C LEU A 384 -58.33 9.16 -3.60
N ARG A 385 -57.93 7.90 -3.52
CA ARG A 385 -58.79 6.83 -2.99
C ARG A 385 -59.12 7.02 -1.51
N GLU A 386 -58.15 7.48 -0.72
CA GLU A 386 -58.37 7.79 0.70
C GLU A 386 -59.31 9.00 0.87
N MET A 387 -59.25 10.01 -0.03
CA MET A 387 -60.23 11.11 -0.10
C MET A 387 -61.67 10.62 -0.39
N VAL A 388 -61.83 9.62 -1.26
CA VAL A 388 -63.13 9.02 -1.54
C VAL A 388 -63.69 8.24 -0.35
N GLN A 389 -62.81 7.54 0.38
CA GLN A 389 -63.20 6.77 1.56
C GLN A 389 -63.57 7.65 2.75
N SER A 390 -62.72 8.69 3.01
CA SER A 390 -62.90 9.58 4.17
C SER A 390 -63.88 10.74 3.94
N LYS A 391 -64.10 11.14 2.66
CA LYS A 391 -64.97 12.23 2.23
C LYS A 391 -64.83 13.48 3.10
N PRO A 392 -63.61 14.08 3.18
CA PRO A 392 -63.37 15.23 4.04
C PRO A 392 -64.19 16.43 3.59
N LEU A 393 -64.79 17.08 4.56
CA LEU A 393 -65.67 18.30 4.36
C LEU A 393 -64.98 19.55 4.95
N SER A 394 -63.92 19.36 5.74
CA SER A 394 -63.15 20.46 6.32
C SER A 394 -61.67 20.38 5.95
N MET A 395 -60.92 21.50 6.09
CA MET A 395 -59.47 21.54 5.83
C MET A 395 -58.71 20.68 6.84
N ASP A 396 -59.17 20.60 8.08
CA ASP A 396 -58.56 19.78 9.12
C ASP A 396 -58.67 18.28 8.81
N GLU A 397 -59.84 17.84 8.34
CA GLU A 397 -60.04 16.46 7.87
C GLU A 397 -59.21 16.16 6.63
N PHE A 398 -59.06 17.14 5.72
CA PHE A 398 -58.28 17.00 4.52
C PHE A 398 -56.78 16.83 4.82
N LEU A 399 -56.28 17.52 5.85
CA LEU A 399 -54.87 17.39 6.30
C LEU A 399 -54.56 16.03 6.94
N ASN A 400 -55.57 15.32 7.45
CA ASN A 400 -55.41 13.98 8.02
C ASN A 400 -55.23 12.88 6.98
N ILE A 401 -55.44 13.18 5.69
CA ILE A 401 -55.27 12.20 4.59
C ILE A 401 -53.82 11.94 4.29
N THR A 402 -53.44 10.68 4.16
CA THR A 402 -52.08 10.28 3.86
C THR A 402 -51.61 10.84 2.51
N GLY A 403 -50.53 11.62 2.53
CA GLY A 403 -49.94 12.27 1.33
C GLY A 403 -50.49 13.69 1.08
N VAL A 404 -51.29 14.22 1.99
CA VAL A 404 -51.70 15.63 2.03
C VAL A 404 -50.86 16.34 3.09
N GLY A 405 -49.86 17.09 2.67
CA GLY A 405 -49.11 17.99 3.55
C GLY A 405 -49.60 19.42 3.46
N GLU A 406 -49.29 20.26 4.47
CA GLU A 406 -49.75 21.66 4.57
C GLU A 406 -49.56 22.46 3.28
N LYS A 407 -48.44 22.33 2.60
CA LYS A 407 -48.18 23.04 1.33
C LYS A 407 -49.10 22.60 0.20
N LYS A 408 -49.48 21.34 0.14
CA LYS A 408 -50.40 20.80 -0.86
C LYS A 408 -51.85 21.13 -0.49
N ALA A 409 -52.21 21.07 0.78
CA ALA A 409 -53.50 21.47 1.28
C ALA A 409 -53.77 22.97 1.01
N ALA A 410 -52.82 23.85 1.32
CA ALA A 410 -52.93 25.27 1.02
C ALA A 410 -53.11 25.56 -0.49
N ARG A 411 -52.45 24.79 -1.35
CA ARG A 411 -52.44 25.00 -2.81
C ARG A 411 -53.64 24.38 -3.54
N TYR A 412 -54.08 23.21 -3.13
CA TYR A 412 -55.08 22.40 -3.83
C TYR A 412 -56.31 22.07 -2.99
N GLY A 413 -56.19 22.16 -1.65
CA GLY A 413 -57.21 21.65 -0.71
C GLY A 413 -58.61 22.16 -1.00
N MET A 414 -58.78 23.47 -1.15
CA MET A 414 -60.09 24.07 -1.42
C MET A 414 -60.73 23.56 -2.72
N ALA A 415 -59.93 23.25 -3.76
CA ALA A 415 -60.47 22.75 -5.03
C ALA A 415 -60.98 21.30 -4.88
N PHE A 416 -60.25 20.47 -4.09
CA PHE A 416 -60.64 19.08 -3.84
C PHE A 416 -61.82 19.00 -2.84
N LEU A 417 -61.82 19.81 -1.78
CA LEU A 417 -62.92 19.88 -0.83
C LEU A 417 -64.22 20.23 -1.52
N ARG A 418 -64.26 21.29 -2.35
CA ARG A 418 -65.47 21.65 -3.14
C ARG A 418 -65.93 20.52 -4.05
N ALA A 419 -65.01 19.85 -4.74
CA ALA A 419 -65.33 18.72 -5.62
C ALA A 419 -65.92 17.52 -4.85
N ILE A 420 -65.50 17.32 -3.59
CA ILE A 420 -66.08 16.30 -2.70
C ILE A 420 -67.46 16.74 -2.19
N GLU A 421 -67.58 17.98 -1.72
CA GLU A 421 -68.79 18.57 -1.23
C GLU A 421 -69.93 18.57 -2.28
N ASP A 422 -69.59 19.02 -3.53
CA ASP A 422 -70.55 19.02 -4.66
C ASP A 422 -71.10 17.62 -5.00
N MET A 423 -70.25 16.57 -4.81
CA MET A 423 -70.60 15.18 -5.14
C MET A 423 -71.33 14.47 -3.94
N VAL A 424 -71.04 14.89 -2.70
CA VAL A 424 -71.67 14.34 -1.49
C VAL A 424 -72.95 15.07 -1.14
N GLY A 425 -72.96 16.39 -1.36
CA GLY A 425 -74.15 17.25 -1.05
C GLY A 425 -75.30 17.20 -2.07
N SER A 426 -75.11 16.58 -3.25
CA SER A 426 -76.15 16.41 -4.25
C SER A 426 -77.17 15.28 -3.93
N ARG A 427 -77.29 14.93 -2.63
CA ARG A 427 -78.15 13.86 -2.14
C ARG A 427 -79.17 14.39 -1.12
N GLU A 428 -79.80 15.54 -1.36
CA GLU A 428 -81.06 15.91 -0.78
C GLU A 428 -82.18 16.06 -1.85
#